data_567064d595af6af62f63d4eb29f4df6a
#
_entry.id   567064d595af6af62f63d4eb29f4df6a
#
_cell.length_a   1.000
_cell.length_b   1.000
_cell.length_c   1.000
_cell.angle_alpha   90.00
_cell.angle_beta   90.00
_cell.angle_gamma   90.00
#
_symmetry.space_group_name_H-M   'P 1'
#
loop_
_entity.id
_entity.type
_entity.pdbx_description
1 polymer ?
#
loop_
_entity_poly.entity_id
_entity_poly.type
_entity_poly.pdbx_seq_one_letter_code
_entity_poly.pdbx_strand_id
1 'polypeptide(L)'
;IEMVFDSEKEYRRYLELKLLEKQGKITALRRQVPFLIQEACERGGEKLAAIYYKADFCYDKSGQSIVEDVKGFDAHTQKYITTKDFNLKWKLLKYRYPEQHFLIY
;
A
#
# COMPACT_ATOMS: atom_id res chain seq x y z
N ILE A 1 0.62 7.11 22.29
CA ILE A 1 0.12 7.40 20.95
C ILE A 1 -0.74 6.23 20.49
N GLU A 2 -1.98 6.51 20.18
CA GLU A 2 -2.87 5.50 19.62
C GLU A 2 -2.61 5.36 18.12
N MET A 3 -2.55 4.10 17.68
CA MET A 3 -2.49 3.77 16.26
C MET A 3 -3.89 3.35 15.81
N VAL A 4 -4.31 3.84 14.66
CA VAL A 4 -5.61 3.50 14.08
C VAL A 4 -5.39 2.59 12.87
N PHE A 5 -6.17 1.53 12.78
CA PHE A 5 -6.15 0.59 11.67
C PHE A 5 -7.55 0.49 11.05
N ASP A 6 -7.61 0.40 9.73
CA ASP A 6 -8.88 0.32 9.02
C ASP A 6 -9.59 -1.02 9.19
N SER A 7 -8.85 -2.06 9.58
CA SER A 7 -9.41 -3.39 9.81
C SER A 7 -8.59 -4.15 10.82
N GLU A 8 -9.21 -5.19 11.39
CA GLU A 8 -8.52 -6.11 12.28
C GLU A 8 -7.42 -6.88 11.55
N LYS A 9 -7.64 -7.23 10.29
CA LYS A 9 -6.65 -7.91 9.46
C LYS A 9 -5.41 -7.05 9.30
N GLU A 10 -5.56 -5.75 9.07
CA GLU A 10 -4.44 -4.81 8.96
C GLU A 10 -3.66 -4.73 10.27
N TYR A 11 -4.37 -4.67 11.40
CA TYR A 11 -3.72 -4.66 12.71
C TYR A 11 -2.90 -5.94 12.96
N ARG A 12 -3.47 -7.11 12.66
CA ARG A 12 -2.77 -8.38 12.80
C ARG A 12 -1.53 -8.45 11.92
N ARG A 13 -1.67 -7.97 10.68
CA ARG A 13 -0.54 -7.92 9.75
C ARG A 13 0.56 -7.00 10.26
N TYR A 14 0.20 -5.87 10.86
CA TYR A 14 1.17 -4.98 11.48
C TYR A 14 1.98 -5.70 12.56
N LEU A 15 1.32 -6.46 13.42
CA LEU A 15 2.01 -7.22 14.47
C LEU A 15 2.98 -8.25 13.89
N GLU A 16 2.58 -8.94 12.83
CA GLU A 16 3.46 -9.90 12.14
C GLU A 16 4.68 -9.19 11.55
N LEU A 17 4.48 -8.07 10.89
CA LEU A 17 5.58 -7.31 10.28
C LEU A 17 6.52 -6.75 11.35
N LYS A 18 5.99 -6.27 12.47
CA LYS A 18 6.82 -5.81 13.59
C LYS A 18 7.68 -6.93 14.15
N LEU A 19 7.13 -8.14 14.23
CA LEU A 19 7.89 -9.30 14.68
C LEU A 19 9.01 -9.65 13.69
N LEU A 20 8.70 -9.63 12.38
CA LEU A 20 9.69 -9.87 11.34
C LEU A 20 10.81 -8.83 11.37
N GLU A 21 10.46 -7.58 11.60
CA GLU A 21 11.44 -6.50 11.74
C GLU A 21 12.34 -6.72 12.93
N LYS A 22 11.77 -7.11 14.08
CA LYS A 22 12.53 -7.41 15.30
C LYS A 22 13.49 -8.58 15.08
N GLN A 23 13.08 -9.56 14.26
CA GLN A 23 13.93 -10.71 13.93
C GLN A 23 14.96 -10.41 12.85
N GLY A 24 14.98 -9.19 12.32
CA GLY A 24 15.89 -8.79 11.25
C GLY A 24 15.56 -9.33 9.87
N LYS A 25 14.35 -9.90 9.70
CA LYS A 25 13.92 -10.46 8.40
C LYS A 25 13.45 -9.41 7.42
N ILE A 26 12.98 -8.28 7.94
CA ILE A 26 12.65 -7.08 7.16
C ILE A 26 13.23 -5.86 7.86
N THR A 27 13.35 -4.75 7.12
CA THR A 27 13.84 -3.48 7.65
C THR A 27 12.99 -2.33 7.15
N ALA A 28 13.13 -1.16 7.76
CA ALA A 28 12.48 0.08 7.33
C ALA A 28 10.95 -0.03 7.23
N LEU A 29 10.31 -0.71 8.19
CA LEU A 29 8.86 -0.82 8.22
C LEU A 29 8.22 0.54 8.44
N ARG A 30 7.29 0.90 7.54
CA ARG A 30 6.53 2.15 7.59
C ARG A 30 5.07 1.86 7.32
N ARG A 31 4.19 2.65 7.93
CA ARG A 31 2.74 2.54 7.75
C ARG A 31 2.22 3.74 6.98
N GLN A 32 1.12 3.52 6.24
CA GLN A 32 0.34 4.58 5.63
C GLN A 32 1.21 5.51 4.78
N VAL A 33 1.98 4.92 3.87
CA VAL A 33 2.95 5.63 3.04
C VAL A 33 2.27 6.22 1.81
N PRO A 34 2.29 7.54 1.63
CA PRO A 34 1.69 8.16 0.44
C PRO A 34 2.60 8.03 -0.78
N PHE A 35 2.01 7.62 -1.89
CA PHE A 35 2.67 7.57 -3.19
C PHE A 35 1.97 8.53 -4.14
N LEU A 36 2.74 9.41 -4.77
CA LEU A 36 2.20 10.34 -5.75
C LEU A 36 1.86 9.60 -7.05
N ILE A 37 0.61 9.67 -7.47
CA ILE A 37 0.16 9.11 -8.75
C ILE A 37 0.19 10.19 -9.84
N GLN A 38 -0.41 11.33 -9.55
CA GLN A 38 -0.50 12.44 -10.48
C GLN A 38 -0.20 13.74 -9.76
N GLU A 39 0.68 14.54 -10.35
CA GLU A 39 1.00 15.86 -9.81
C GLU A 39 -0.17 16.82 -10.01
N ALA A 40 -0.28 17.80 -9.09
CA ALA A 40 -1.22 18.89 -9.27
C ALA A 40 -0.89 19.65 -10.56
N CYS A 41 -1.90 20.06 -11.28
CA CYS A 41 -1.71 20.80 -12.53
C CYS A 41 -2.92 21.69 -12.82
N GLU A 42 -2.81 22.46 -13.89
CA GLU A 42 -3.91 23.31 -14.36
C GLU A 42 -4.17 23.03 -15.83
N ARG A 43 -5.42 22.82 -16.19
CA ARG A 43 -5.85 22.55 -17.57
C ARG A 43 -7.16 23.29 -17.82
N GLY A 44 -7.21 24.00 -18.95
CA GLY A 44 -8.41 24.74 -19.34
C GLY A 44 -8.92 25.71 -18.29
N GLY A 45 -8.02 26.33 -17.50
CA GLY A 45 -8.39 27.24 -16.42
C GLY A 45 -8.83 26.53 -15.15
N GLU A 46 -8.82 25.19 -15.10
CA GLU A 46 -9.22 24.40 -13.95
C GLU A 46 -7.99 23.89 -13.21
N LYS A 47 -7.98 24.07 -11.88
CA LYS A 47 -6.93 23.54 -11.02
C LYS A 47 -7.28 22.11 -10.64
N LEU A 48 -6.38 21.19 -11.00
CA LEU A 48 -6.53 19.77 -10.70
C LEU A 48 -5.58 19.40 -9.57
N ALA A 49 -6.15 18.90 -8.46
CA ALA A 49 -5.36 18.51 -7.31
C ALA A 49 -4.51 17.28 -7.58
N ALA A 50 -3.42 17.13 -6.85
CA ALA A 50 -2.60 15.92 -6.90
C ALA A 50 -3.41 14.70 -6.45
N ILE A 51 -3.08 13.55 -7.02
CA ILE A 51 -3.66 12.25 -6.64
C ILE A 51 -2.59 11.42 -5.97
N TYR A 52 -2.89 10.96 -4.77
CA TYR A 52 -2.01 10.07 -4.00
C TYR A 52 -2.70 8.75 -3.71
N TYR A 53 -1.90 7.72 -3.53
CA TYR A 53 -2.35 6.46 -2.96
C TYR A 53 -1.59 6.23 -1.66
N LYS A 54 -2.29 5.91 -0.58
CA LYS A 54 -1.69 5.63 0.72
C LYS A 54 -1.62 4.11 0.91
N ALA A 55 -0.41 3.55 0.81
CA ALA A 55 -0.19 2.13 1.02
C ALA A 55 -0.20 1.80 2.51
N ASP A 56 -0.74 0.64 2.88
CA ASP A 56 -0.83 0.23 4.28
C ASP A 56 0.55 0.03 4.89
N PHE A 57 1.44 -0.67 4.20
CA PHE A 57 2.80 -0.95 4.68
C PHE A 57 3.83 -0.87 3.57
N CYS A 58 5.00 -0.34 3.93
CA CYS A 58 6.20 -0.43 3.10
C CYS A 58 7.35 -0.93 3.95
N TYR A 59 8.19 -1.77 3.38
CA TYR A 59 9.36 -2.30 4.06
C TYR A 59 10.36 -2.84 3.05
N ASP A 60 11.57 -3.12 3.52
CA ASP A 60 12.61 -3.72 2.69
C ASP A 60 12.81 -5.17 3.11
N LYS A 61 12.91 -6.06 2.13
CA LYS A 61 13.11 -7.49 2.36
C LYS A 61 14.04 -8.04 1.28
N SER A 62 15.15 -8.64 1.71
CA SER A 62 16.10 -9.28 0.80
C SER A 62 16.52 -8.37 -0.36
N GLY A 63 16.78 -7.10 -0.05
CA GLY A 63 17.20 -6.12 -1.05
C GLY A 63 16.08 -5.56 -1.93
N GLN A 64 14.83 -5.94 -1.67
CA GLN A 64 13.66 -5.45 -2.41
C GLN A 64 12.85 -4.49 -1.57
N SER A 65 12.35 -3.43 -2.20
CA SER A 65 11.43 -2.48 -1.59
C SER A 65 10.00 -2.97 -1.83
N ILE A 66 9.28 -3.29 -0.75
CA ILE A 66 7.94 -3.88 -0.80
C ILE A 66 6.89 -2.81 -0.49
N VAL A 67 5.85 -2.77 -1.30
CA VAL A 67 4.65 -1.97 -1.07
C VAL A 67 3.50 -2.95 -0.88
N GLU A 68 2.95 -2.99 0.33
CA GLU A 68 1.93 -3.97 0.69
C GLU A 68 0.62 -3.28 1.04
N ASP A 69 -0.47 -3.83 0.52
CA ASP A 69 -1.82 -3.40 0.85
C ASP A 69 -2.62 -4.57 1.40
N VAL A 70 -3.39 -4.33 2.46
CA VAL A 70 -4.18 -5.37 3.13
C VAL A 70 -5.61 -5.30 2.63
N LYS A 71 -6.12 -6.42 2.10
CA LYS A 71 -7.48 -6.54 1.59
C LYS A 71 -8.16 -7.77 2.18
N GLY A 72 -9.47 -7.69 2.35
CA GLY A 72 -10.26 -8.87 2.70
C GLY A 72 -10.13 -9.95 1.63
N PHE A 73 -10.28 -11.20 2.03
CA PHE A 73 -10.18 -12.33 1.10
C PHE A 73 -11.50 -13.11 1.12
N ASP A 74 -12.05 -13.37 -0.07
CA ASP A 74 -13.27 -14.17 -0.20
C ASP A 74 -12.89 -15.62 -0.50
N ALA A 75 -13.13 -16.51 0.48
CA ALA A 75 -12.77 -17.92 0.36
C ALA A 75 -13.62 -18.64 -0.71
N HIS A 76 -14.83 -18.17 -1.01
CA HIS A 76 -15.68 -18.79 -2.04
C HIS A 76 -15.15 -18.52 -3.43
N THR A 77 -14.75 -17.29 -3.72
CA THR A 77 -14.24 -16.91 -5.04
C THR A 77 -12.72 -17.08 -5.15
N GLN A 78 -12.03 -17.29 -4.02
CA GLN A 78 -10.58 -17.35 -3.93
C GLN A 78 -9.93 -16.06 -4.43
N LYS A 79 -10.57 -14.93 -4.17
CA LYS A 79 -10.09 -13.61 -4.62
C LYS A 79 -10.10 -12.60 -3.47
N TYR A 80 -9.21 -11.63 -3.58
CA TYR A 80 -9.24 -10.47 -2.69
C TYR A 80 -10.43 -9.58 -3.03
N ILE A 81 -11.01 -8.98 -1.99
CA ILE A 81 -12.12 -8.05 -2.14
C ILE A 81 -11.55 -6.67 -2.41
N THR A 82 -11.68 -6.20 -3.65
CA THR A 82 -11.14 -4.91 -4.08
C THR A 82 -12.22 -4.04 -4.71
N THR A 83 -11.97 -2.72 -4.75
CA THR A 83 -12.84 -1.77 -5.41
C THR A 83 -12.25 -1.39 -6.77
N LYS A 84 -13.08 -0.82 -7.66
CA LYS A 84 -12.61 -0.30 -8.94
C LYS A 84 -11.57 0.81 -8.74
N ASP A 85 -11.79 1.67 -7.75
CA ASP A 85 -10.86 2.76 -7.41
C ASP A 85 -9.50 2.22 -7.01
N PHE A 86 -9.48 1.22 -6.11
CA PHE A 86 -8.22 0.57 -5.71
C PHE A 86 -7.52 -0.06 -6.92
N ASN A 87 -8.26 -0.81 -7.72
CA ASN A 87 -7.67 -1.52 -8.86
C ASN A 87 -7.02 -0.55 -9.86
N LEU A 88 -7.68 0.58 -10.12
CA LEU A 88 -7.14 1.62 -10.99
C LEU A 88 -5.86 2.23 -10.41
N LYS A 89 -5.90 2.66 -9.16
CA LYS A 89 -4.74 3.28 -8.51
C LYS A 89 -3.57 2.32 -8.37
N TRP A 90 -3.85 1.06 -8.03
CA TRP A 90 -2.82 0.01 -7.92
C TRP A 90 -2.09 -0.21 -9.24
N LYS A 91 -2.83 -0.24 -10.34
CA LYS A 91 -2.27 -0.35 -11.68
C LYS A 91 -1.38 0.86 -12.03
N LEU A 92 -1.85 2.07 -11.72
CA LEU A 92 -1.09 3.29 -11.96
C LEU A 92 0.20 3.33 -11.13
N LEU A 93 0.16 2.85 -9.88
CA LEU A 93 1.35 2.76 -9.04
C LEU A 93 2.39 1.82 -9.63
N LYS A 94 1.97 0.65 -10.08
CA LYS A 94 2.87 -0.31 -10.71
C LYS A 94 3.56 0.26 -11.94
N TYR A 95 2.82 1.05 -12.71
CA TYR A 95 3.35 1.73 -13.88
C TYR A 95 4.36 2.82 -13.50
N ARG A 96 4.02 3.63 -12.49
CA ARG A 96 4.84 4.78 -12.10
C ARG A 96 6.08 4.38 -11.29
N TYR A 97 5.99 3.31 -10.50
CA TYR A 97 7.07 2.87 -9.59
C TYR A 97 7.50 1.44 -9.90
N PRO A 98 8.12 1.21 -11.08
CA PRO A 98 8.45 -0.15 -11.51
C PRO A 98 9.52 -0.83 -10.64
N GLU A 99 10.27 -0.06 -9.84
CA GLU A 99 11.29 -0.59 -8.93
C GLU A 99 10.71 -1.15 -7.64
N GLN A 100 9.45 -0.84 -7.33
CA GLN A 100 8.77 -1.33 -6.14
C GLN A 100 8.16 -2.72 -6.38
N HIS A 101 8.09 -3.50 -5.32
CA HIS A 101 7.46 -4.82 -5.34
C HIS A 101 6.08 -4.71 -4.70
N PHE A 102 5.02 -4.88 -5.47
CA PHE A 102 3.65 -4.67 -5.00
C PHE A 102 3.01 -5.98 -4.56
N LEU A 103 2.46 -6.00 -3.35
CA LEU A 103 1.91 -7.19 -2.73
C LEU A 103 0.54 -6.88 -2.11
N ILE A 104 -0.43 -7.74 -2.36
CA ILE A 104 -1.72 -7.71 -1.66
C ILE A 104 -1.74 -8.83 -0.64
N TYR A 105 -2.08 -8.47 0.58
CA TYR A 105 -2.12 -9.42 1.69
C TYR A 105 -3.54 -9.68 2.16
#